data_8a1c320659af2c02f32bc8978bed2056
#
_entry.id   8a1c320659af2c02f32bc8978bed2056
#
_cell.length_a   1.000
_cell.length_b   1.000
_cell.length_c   1.000
_cell.angle_alpha   90.00
_cell.angle_beta   90.00
_cell.angle_gamma   90.00
#
_symmetry.space_group_name_H-M   'P 1'
#
loop_
_entity.id
_entity.type
_entity.pdbx_description
1 polymer ?
#
loop_
_entity_poly.entity_id
_entity_poly.type
_entity_poly.pdbx_seq_one_letter_code
_entity_poly.pdbx_strand_id
1 'polypeptide(L)'
;MEHSQDEIYYHDHGDGVLHAHTHDHEHDHDHPHDHGHTHTQTKAVLNRLSRAIGHLESVKRMVENGRDCTEVLVQLAAVRSALNSTAKVILKDHLEHCITDASANDADQLAALNEAIDKFMN
;
A
#
# COMPACT_ATOMS: atom_id res chain seq x y z
N MET A 1 -32.82 18.98 20.15
CA MET A 1 -32.49 17.55 20.21
C MET A 1 -32.11 17.14 18.81
N GLU A 2 -30.84 17.22 18.51
CA GLU A 2 -30.31 16.82 17.21
C GLU A 2 -29.86 15.37 17.32
N HIS A 3 -30.55 14.50 16.59
CA HIS A 3 -30.12 13.12 16.40
C HIS A 3 -29.10 13.10 15.27
N SER A 4 -27.87 12.90 15.65
CA SER A 4 -26.84 12.49 14.71
C SER A 4 -27.25 11.12 14.15
N GLN A 5 -27.65 11.09 12.89
CA GLN A 5 -27.89 9.85 12.16
C GLN A 5 -26.53 9.42 11.62
N ASP A 6 -25.97 8.36 12.21
CA ASP A 6 -24.87 7.64 11.62
C ASP A 6 -25.38 7.02 10.31
N GLU A 7 -25.08 7.66 9.21
CA GLU A 7 -25.41 7.13 7.89
C GLU A 7 -24.47 5.97 7.58
N ILE A 8 -25.01 4.76 7.57
CA ILE A 8 -24.32 3.56 7.14
C ILE A 8 -24.42 3.49 5.62
N TYR A 9 -23.28 3.56 4.93
CA TYR A 9 -23.20 3.40 3.48
C TYR A 9 -22.93 1.96 3.10
N TYR A 10 -23.75 1.43 2.21
CA TYR A 10 -23.57 0.10 1.62
C TYR A 10 -23.12 0.25 0.18
N HIS A 11 -22.08 -0.44 -0.21
CA HIS A 11 -21.68 -0.53 -1.60
C HIS A 11 -21.19 -1.93 -1.94
N ASP A 12 -21.45 -2.32 -3.19
CA ASP A 12 -21.07 -3.59 -3.76
C ASP A 12 -19.83 -3.38 -4.63
N HIS A 13 -18.80 -4.19 -4.41
CA HIS A 13 -17.58 -4.20 -5.21
C HIS A 13 -17.62 -5.22 -6.36
N GLY A 14 -18.82 -5.74 -6.69
CA GLY A 14 -19.01 -6.68 -7.79
C GLY A 14 -18.74 -8.14 -7.41
N ASP A 15 -18.59 -8.43 -6.12
CA ASP A 15 -18.44 -9.79 -5.58
C ASP A 15 -19.75 -10.37 -5.00
N GLY A 16 -20.83 -9.58 -5.08
CA GLY A 16 -22.15 -9.96 -4.57
C GLY A 16 -22.29 -9.90 -3.05
N VAL A 17 -21.31 -9.32 -2.35
CA VAL A 17 -21.34 -9.14 -0.90
C VAL A 17 -21.46 -7.66 -0.56
N LEU A 18 -22.51 -7.30 0.17
CA LEU A 18 -22.69 -5.94 0.67
C LEU A 18 -21.80 -5.70 1.89
N HIS A 19 -20.88 -4.76 1.75
CA HIS A 19 -20.03 -4.31 2.84
C HIS A 19 -20.60 -3.05 3.48
N ALA A 20 -20.82 -3.10 4.80
CA ALA A 20 -21.26 -1.95 5.58
C ALA A 20 -20.05 -1.25 6.18
N HIS A 21 -19.90 0.03 5.92
CA HIS A 21 -18.87 0.86 6.55
C HIS A 21 -19.53 1.94 7.38
N THR A 22 -19.22 1.96 8.66
CA THR A 22 -19.49 3.09 9.52
C THR A 22 -18.30 4.04 9.45
N HIS A 23 -18.49 5.26 9.01
CA HIS A 23 -17.49 6.30 9.15
C HIS A 23 -17.50 6.79 10.59
N ASP A 24 -16.71 6.15 11.42
CA ASP A 24 -16.36 6.72 12.71
C ASP A 24 -15.30 7.79 12.46
N HIS A 25 -15.73 9.03 12.44
CA HIS A 25 -14.85 10.18 12.37
C HIS A 25 -14.34 10.52 13.78
N GLU A 26 -13.56 9.63 14.36
CA GLU A 26 -12.68 10.08 15.42
C GLU A 26 -11.42 10.67 14.76
N HIS A 27 -11.45 11.97 14.57
CA HIS A 27 -10.28 12.75 14.31
C HIS A 27 -9.44 12.82 15.59
N ASP A 28 -8.64 11.81 15.83
CA ASP A 28 -7.53 11.95 16.75
C ASP A 28 -6.32 12.45 15.97
N HIS A 29 -6.27 13.77 15.86
CA HIS A 29 -5.11 14.48 15.37
C HIS A 29 -4.22 14.80 16.55
N ASP A 30 -3.31 13.92 16.89
CA ASP A 30 -2.05 14.40 17.43
C ASP A 30 -0.98 13.30 17.48
N HIS A 31 -0.27 13.11 16.40
CA HIS A 31 1.07 12.58 16.46
C HIS A 31 1.96 13.40 15.54
N PRO A 32 2.76 14.32 16.09
CA PRO A 32 3.85 14.91 15.34
C PRO A 32 4.91 13.83 15.12
N HIS A 33 4.74 13.02 14.09
CA HIS A 33 5.82 12.23 13.56
C HIS A 33 6.70 13.18 12.76
N ASP A 34 7.58 13.85 13.48
CA ASP A 34 8.71 14.56 12.89
C ASP A 34 9.65 13.52 12.26
N HIS A 35 9.25 13.01 11.12
CA HIS A 35 10.15 12.36 10.20
C HIS A 35 10.53 13.42 9.18
N GLY A 36 11.74 13.97 9.29
CA GLY A 36 12.27 15.05 8.47
C GLY A 36 12.36 14.76 6.96
N HIS A 37 11.45 13.95 6.43
CA HIS A 37 11.35 13.59 5.02
C HIS A 37 9.92 13.77 4.57
N THR A 38 9.70 14.76 3.69
CA THR A 38 8.40 14.97 3.05
C THR A 38 8.25 14.02 1.87
N HIS A 39 7.52 12.93 2.06
CA HIS A 39 7.18 12.01 0.97
C HIS A 39 5.88 12.46 0.30
N THR A 40 5.97 12.92 -0.94
CA THR A 40 4.81 13.42 -1.72
C THR A 40 3.94 12.27 -2.27
N GLN A 41 4.48 11.05 -2.34
CA GLN A 41 3.83 9.89 -2.95
C GLN A 41 3.18 8.93 -1.95
N THR A 42 3.14 9.27 -0.67
CA THR A 42 2.63 8.37 0.39
C THR A 42 1.21 7.88 0.11
N LYS A 43 0.29 8.78 -0.27
CA LYS A 43 -1.09 8.40 -0.58
C LYS A 43 -1.17 7.46 -1.79
N ALA A 44 -0.41 7.73 -2.83
CA ALA A 44 -0.37 6.89 -4.03
C ALA A 44 0.19 5.49 -3.70
N VAL A 45 1.22 5.41 -2.88
CA VAL A 45 1.80 4.15 -2.42
C VAL A 45 0.80 3.35 -1.58
N LEU A 46 0.13 3.99 -0.62
CA LEU A 46 -0.89 3.33 0.20
C LEU A 46 -2.06 2.80 -0.64
N ASN A 47 -2.51 3.55 -1.63
CA ASN A 47 -3.56 3.10 -2.54
C ASN A 47 -3.12 1.90 -3.38
N ARG A 48 -1.87 1.89 -3.85
CA ARG A 48 -1.30 0.75 -4.58
C ARG A 48 -1.20 -0.49 -3.70
N LEU A 49 -0.75 -0.33 -2.47
CA LEU A 49 -0.66 -1.44 -1.50
C LEU A 49 -2.05 -1.98 -1.15
N SER A 50 -3.04 -1.12 -0.93
CA SER A 50 -4.42 -1.54 -0.65
C SER A 50 -5.00 -2.35 -1.80
N ARG A 51 -4.75 -1.96 -3.05
CA ARG A 51 -5.18 -2.74 -4.23
C ARG A 51 -4.47 -4.09 -4.31
N ALA A 52 -3.16 -4.13 -4.03
CA ALA A 52 -2.40 -5.37 -4.01
C ALA A 52 -2.88 -6.31 -2.91
N ILE A 53 -3.20 -5.80 -1.73
CA ILE A 53 -3.79 -6.57 -0.62
C ILE A 53 -5.12 -7.20 -1.05
N GLY A 54 -6.03 -6.42 -1.62
CA GLY A 54 -7.31 -6.93 -2.12
C GLY A 54 -7.14 -7.99 -3.21
N HIS A 55 -6.19 -7.79 -4.13
CA HIS A 55 -5.88 -8.78 -5.16
C HIS A 55 -5.30 -10.06 -4.56
N LEU A 56 -4.40 -9.96 -3.58
CA LEU A 56 -3.84 -11.13 -2.90
C LEU A 56 -4.90 -11.91 -2.11
N GLU A 57 -5.83 -11.23 -1.46
CA GLU A 57 -6.99 -11.87 -0.81
C GLU A 57 -7.86 -12.63 -1.82
N SER A 58 -8.06 -12.08 -3.02
CA SER A 58 -8.75 -12.76 -4.10
C SER A 58 -8.01 -14.04 -4.53
N VAL A 59 -6.68 -13.99 -4.64
CA VAL A 59 -5.86 -15.18 -4.94
C VAL A 59 -5.99 -16.22 -3.84
N LYS A 60 -5.99 -15.81 -2.58
CA LYS A 60 -6.21 -16.70 -1.44
C LYS A 60 -7.56 -17.43 -1.56
N ARG A 61 -8.63 -16.73 -1.90
CA ARG A 61 -9.95 -17.34 -2.13
C ARG A 61 -9.94 -18.33 -3.30
N MET A 62 -9.21 -18.04 -4.36
CA MET A 62 -9.03 -18.97 -5.47
C MET A 62 -8.43 -20.30 -5.02
N VAL A 63 -7.40 -20.25 -4.18
CA VAL A 63 -6.77 -21.45 -3.59
C VAL A 63 -7.75 -22.19 -2.68
N GLU A 64 -8.47 -21.49 -1.82
CA GLU A 64 -9.48 -22.07 -0.91
C GLU A 64 -10.59 -22.77 -1.70
N ASN A 65 -10.97 -22.25 -2.86
CA ASN A 65 -12.03 -22.79 -3.72
C ASN A 65 -11.53 -23.84 -4.72
N GLY A 66 -10.27 -24.23 -4.64
CA GLY A 66 -9.70 -25.27 -5.51
C GLY A 66 -9.61 -24.86 -6.98
N ARG A 67 -9.43 -23.56 -7.27
CA ARG A 67 -9.26 -23.09 -8.65
C ARG A 67 -8.00 -23.69 -9.29
N ASP A 68 -7.99 -23.71 -10.60
CA ASP A 68 -6.86 -24.24 -11.37
C ASP A 68 -5.54 -23.53 -11.03
N CYS A 69 -4.49 -24.32 -10.86
CA CYS A 69 -3.16 -23.80 -10.48
C CYS A 69 -2.61 -22.79 -11.49
N THR A 70 -2.90 -22.97 -12.78
CA THR A 70 -2.47 -22.02 -13.82
C THR A 70 -3.14 -20.66 -13.62
N GLU A 71 -4.42 -20.61 -13.32
CA GLU A 71 -5.15 -19.38 -13.04
C GLU A 71 -4.61 -18.69 -11.79
N VAL A 72 -4.36 -19.45 -10.72
CA VAL A 72 -3.78 -18.94 -9.47
C VAL A 72 -2.41 -18.33 -9.70
N LEU A 73 -1.53 -19.01 -10.43
CA LEU A 73 -0.18 -18.52 -10.72
C LEU A 73 -0.17 -17.25 -11.57
N VAL A 74 -1.07 -17.14 -12.54
CA VAL A 74 -1.22 -15.92 -13.36
C VAL A 74 -1.63 -14.73 -12.47
N GLN A 75 -2.59 -14.91 -11.58
CA GLN A 75 -3.03 -13.86 -10.66
C GLN A 75 -1.95 -13.51 -9.64
N LEU A 76 -1.23 -14.49 -9.14
CA LEU A 76 -0.11 -14.25 -8.21
C LEU A 76 1.03 -13.49 -8.89
N ALA A 77 1.33 -13.79 -10.15
CA ALA A 77 2.30 -13.04 -10.94
C ALA A 77 1.88 -11.57 -11.12
N ALA A 78 0.58 -11.30 -11.29
CA ALA A 78 0.05 -9.94 -11.36
C ALA A 78 0.22 -9.18 -10.05
N VAL A 79 0.00 -9.82 -8.90
CA VAL A 79 0.27 -9.24 -7.58
C VAL A 79 1.75 -8.92 -7.42
N ARG A 80 2.63 -9.83 -7.81
CA ARG A 80 4.10 -9.60 -7.78
C ARG A 80 4.49 -8.39 -8.63
N SER A 81 3.97 -8.27 -9.85
CA SER A 81 4.20 -7.11 -10.71
C SER A 81 3.71 -5.80 -10.09
N ALA A 82 2.54 -5.81 -9.44
CA ALA A 82 2.01 -4.65 -8.73
C ALA A 82 2.91 -4.22 -7.57
N LEU A 83 3.46 -5.17 -6.82
CA LEU A 83 4.40 -4.90 -5.74
C LEU A 83 5.73 -4.35 -6.28
N ASN A 84 6.25 -4.89 -7.37
CA ASN A 84 7.43 -4.35 -8.04
C ASN A 84 7.24 -2.90 -8.48
N SER A 85 6.09 -2.59 -9.08
CA SER A 85 5.78 -1.21 -9.50
C SER A 85 5.64 -0.27 -8.30
N THR A 86 5.05 -0.73 -7.21
CA THR A 86 4.95 0.03 -5.97
C THR A 86 6.31 0.31 -5.36
N ALA A 87 7.20 -0.67 -5.35
CA ALA A 87 8.58 -0.50 -4.86
C ALA A 87 9.36 0.53 -5.70
N LYS A 88 9.15 0.57 -7.01
CA LYS A 88 9.75 1.60 -7.88
C LYS A 88 9.26 3.01 -7.54
N VAL A 89 7.98 3.17 -7.22
CA VAL A 89 7.43 4.47 -6.78
C VAL A 89 8.06 4.89 -5.45
N ILE A 90 8.17 3.98 -4.49
CA ILE A 90 8.82 4.23 -3.20
C ILE A 90 10.28 4.63 -3.39
N LEU A 91 11.01 3.90 -4.20
CA LEU A 91 12.42 4.17 -4.49
C LEU A 91 12.60 5.54 -5.14
N LYS A 92 11.80 5.85 -6.15
CA LYS A 92 11.85 7.14 -6.85
C LYS A 92 11.57 8.30 -5.91
N ASP A 93 10.54 8.20 -5.08
CA ASP A 93 10.19 9.21 -4.09
C ASP A 93 11.32 9.41 -3.07
N HIS A 94 11.94 8.33 -2.61
CA HIS A 94 13.08 8.38 -1.70
C HIS A 94 14.29 9.06 -2.34
N LEU A 95 14.63 8.73 -3.58
CA LEU A 95 15.74 9.35 -4.29
C LEU A 95 15.51 10.85 -4.54
N GLU A 96 14.29 11.27 -4.87
CA GLU A 96 13.95 12.68 -5.11
C GLU A 96 14.02 13.52 -3.85
N HIS A 97 13.67 12.98 -2.68
CA HIS A 97 13.50 13.74 -1.42
C HIS A 97 14.65 13.55 -0.43
N CYS A 98 15.32 12.40 -0.42
CA CYS A 98 16.39 12.11 0.54
C CYS A 98 17.77 12.50 0.02
N ILE A 99 18.00 12.52 -1.30
CA ILE A 99 19.29 12.90 -1.89
C ILE A 99 19.46 14.42 -1.96
N THR A 100 18.35 15.17 -2.04
CA THR A 100 18.38 16.64 -2.05
C THR A 100 18.67 17.25 -0.69
N ASP A 101 18.43 16.54 0.41
CA ASP A 101 18.84 16.93 1.78
C ASP A 101 20.24 16.38 2.08
N ALA A 102 21.25 16.86 1.34
CA ALA A 102 22.64 16.45 1.50
C ALA A 102 23.18 16.83 2.88
N SER A 103 22.90 16.02 3.89
CA SER A 103 23.59 16.02 5.15
C SER A 103 24.69 14.96 5.18
N ALA A 104 25.67 15.12 6.04
CA ALA A 104 26.94 14.40 6.04
C ALA A 104 26.87 12.86 6.23
N ASN A 105 25.69 12.26 6.28
CA ASN A 105 25.47 10.80 6.48
C ASN A 105 24.97 10.07 5.23
N ASP A 106 25.06 10.69 4.05
CA ASP A 106 24.46 10.19 2.83
C ASP A 106 25.06 8.88 2.34
N ALA A 107 26.33 8.61 2.63
CA ALA A 107 27.00 7.38 2.19
C ALA A 107 26.44 6.13 2.88
N ASP A 108 26.16 6.19 4.18
CA ASP A 108 25.60 5.08 4.95
C ASP A 108 24.11 4.83 4.59
N GLN A 109 23.36 5.88 4.36
CA GLN A 109 21.97 5.80 3.92
C GLN A 109 21.87 5.24 2.50
N LEU A 110 22.76 5.64 1.61
CA LEU A 110 22.80 5.13 0.24
C LEU A 110 23.19 3.65 0.22
N ALA A 111 24.16 3.23 1.04
CA ALA A 111 24.54 1.83 1.17
C ALA A 111 23.38 0.97 1.71
N ALA A 112 22.65 1.44 2.72
CA ALA A 112 21.47 0.77 3.25
C ALA A 112 20.36 0.66 2.20
N LEU A 113 20.14 1.70 1.40
CA LEU A 113 19.17 1.69 0.31
C LEU A 113 19.54 0.69 -0.78
N ASN A 114 20.80 0.65 -1.20
CA ASN A 114 21.29 -0.32 -2.18
C ASN A 114 21.12 -1.75 -1.69
N GLU A 115 21.40 -2.02 -0.42
CA GLU A 115 21.18 -3.34 0.18
C GLU A 115 19.69 -3.73 0.19
N ALA A 116 18.81 -2.79 0.51
CA ALA A 116 17.36 -3.02 0.48
C ALA A 116 16.85 -3.28 -0.94
N ILE A 117 17.35 -2.55 -1.94
CA ILE A 117 17.04 -2.78 -3.37
C ILE A 117 17.48 -4.19 -3.80
N ASP A 118 18.69 -4.60 -3.47
CA ASP A 118 19.21 -5.92 -3.81
C ASP A 118 18.37 -7.04 -3.21
N LYS A 119 17.95 -6.89 -1.95
CA LYS A 119 17.05 -7.86 -1.29
C LYS A 119 15.68 -7.91 -1.94
N PHE A 120 15.16 -6.79 -2.40
CA PHE A 120 13.86 -6.74 -3.05
C PHE A 120 13.89 -7.32 -4.47
N MET A 121 14.98 -7.10 -5.21
CA MET A 121 15.11 -7.55 -6.60
C MET A 121 15.49 -9.03 -6.72
N ASN A 122 15.98 -9.64 -5.68
CA ASN A 122 16.36 -11.06 -5.62
C ASN A 122 15.34 -11.85 -4.78
#